data_f295b1d68e9b9d96785dbc8232c29128
#
_entry.id   f295b1d68e9b9d96785dbc8232c29128
#
_cell.length_a   1.000
_cell.length_b   1.000
_cell.length_c   1.000
_cell.angle_alpha   90.00
_cell.angle_beta   90.00
_cell.angle_gamma   90.00
#
_symmetry.space_group_name_H-M   'P 1'
#
loop_
_entity.id
_entity.type
_entity.pdbx_description
1 polymer ?
#
loop_
_entity_poly.entity_id
_entity_poly.type
_entity_poly.pdbx_seq_one_letter_code
_entity_poly.pdbx_strand_id
1 'polypeptide(L)'
;MRSLDSVCWPVEYRRMTSAGFRRMALGLKDTNEQAHHGHPDFRVGGRIFATLGYPDKKWGMVSLTPDQQRDWVQAHPTAFAPVKGAWGEQGATNVRLAAVDEEALGEALTVARRNAVDKGPPRSASRKPRSKR
;
A
#
# COMPACT_ATOMS: atom_id res chain seq x y z
N MET A 1 -23.04 -2.81 20.71
CA MET A 1 -22.90 -3.04 20.34
C MET A 1 -22.55 -3.24 20.13
N ARG A 2 -22.20 -3.06 20.18
CA ARG A 2 -21.78 -3.19 19.85
C ARG A 2 -21.23 -3.62 19.55
N SER A 3 -20.62 -3.30 19.77
CA SER A 3 -20.15 -3.67 19.20
C SER A 3 -20.33 -4.66 18.99
N LEU A 4 -20.52 -5.00 18.94
CA LEU A 4 -20.68 -5.96 18.57
C LEU A 4 -20.48 -6.42 17.68
N ASP A 5 -20.32 -5.86 17.66
CA ASP A 5 -20.05 -6.01 16.52
C ASP A 5 -19.05 -6.83 16.06
N SER A 6 -18.07 -6.51 16.20
CA SER A 6 -16.91 -7.19 15.73
C SER A 6 -16.83 -8.61 16.18
N VAL A 7 -17.30 -8.84 17.32
CA VAL A 7 -17.25 -10.15 17.89
C VAL A 7 -18.07 -11.15 17.14
N CYS A 8 -19.13 -10.69 16.52
CA CYS A 8 -20.09 -11.58 15.90
C CYS A 8 -19.76 -11.92 14.48
N TRP A 9 -18.79 -11.27 13.88
CA TRP A 9 -18.53 -11.49 12.47
C TRP A 9 -17.60 -12.65 12.24
N PRO A 10 -17.93 -13.55 11.32
CA PRO A 10 -16.97 -14.55 10.91
C PRO A 10 -15.72 -13.91 10.32
N VAL A 11 -14.62 -14.64 10.38
CA VAL A 11 -13.35 -14.14 9.89
C VAL A 11 -13.45 -13.70 8.45
N GLU A 12 -14.15 -14.43 7.61
CA GLU A 12 -14.21 -14.08 6.20
C GLU A 12 -14.92 -12.76 5.94
N TYR A 13 -15.74 -12.30 6.87
CA TYR A 13 -16.37 -11.00 6.69
C TYR A 13 -15.46 -9.85 7.12
N ARG A 14 -14.35 -10.18 7.74
CA ARG A 14 -13.41 -9.16 8.17
C ARG A 14 -12.20 -9.05 7.25
N ARG A 15 -12.18 -9.88 6.21
CA ARG A 15 -11.13 -9.78 5.23
C ARG A 15 -11.20 -8.49 4.50
N MET A 16 -10.04 -7.98 4.14
CA MET A 16 -9.99 -6.82 3.28
C MET A 16 -10.35 -7.23 1.86
N THR A 17 -11.03 -6.34 1.15
CA THR A 17 -11.36 -6.55 -0.24
C THR A 17 -10.62 -5.51 -1.08
N SER A 18 -10.60 -5.73 -2.40
CA SER A 18 -10.03 -4.73 -3.29
C SER A 18 -10.76 -3.40 -3.17
N ALA A 19 -12.09 -3.45 -3.06
CA ALA A 19 -12.86 -2.22 -2.90
C ALA A 19 -12.54 -1.53 -1.58
N GLY A 20 -12.34 -2.30 -0.53
CA GLY A 20 -11.96 -1.73 0.76
C GLY A 20 -10.58 -1.10 0.73
N PHE A 21 -9.63 -1.76 0.11
CA PHE A 21 -8.29 -1.22 -0.05
C PHE A 21 -8.35 0.10 -0.81
N ARG A 22 -9.08 0.11 -1.93
CA ARG A 22 -9.25 1.33 -2.73
C ARG A 22 -9.85 2.46 -1.90
N ARG A 23 -10.90 2.15 -1.17
CA ARG A 23 -11.55 3.17 -0.36
C ARG A 23 -10.60 3.74 0.70
N MET A 24 -9.82 2.88 1.34
CA MET A 24 -8.90 3.34 2.35
C MET A 24 -7.78 4.18 1.76
N ALA A 25 -7.24 3.77 0.62
CA ALA A 25 -6.17 4.53 -0.03
C ALA A 25 -6.67 5.90 -0.47
N LEU A 26 -7.87 5.94 -1.05
CA LEU A 26 -8.42 7.21 -1.55
C LEU A 26 -8.96 8.09 -0.43
N GLY A 27 -9.15 7.52 0.75
CA GLY A 27 -9.54 8.30 1.90
C GLY A 27 -8.40 9.12 2.50
N LEU A 28 -7.18 8.85 2.10
CA LEU A 28 -6.05 9.64 2.59
C LEU A 28 -5.96 10.95 1.80
N LYS A 29 -5.41 11.95 2.44
CA LYS A 29 -5.39 13.29 1.90
C LYS A 29 -4.57 13.38 0.62
N ASP A 30 -5.11 14.08 -0.37
CA ASP A 30 -4.41 14.42 -1.61
C ASP A 30 -4.00 13.20 -2.43
N THR A 31 -4.77 12.12 -2.34
CA THR A 31 -4.47 10.92 -3.10
C THR A 31 -5.42 10.77 -4.27
N ASN A 32 -4.96 10.08 -5.29
CA ASN A 32 -5.80 9.78 -6.45
C ASN A 32 -5.44 8.42 -7.01
N GLU A 33 -6.36 7.88 -7.78
CA GLU A 33 -6.18 6.57 -8.39
C GLU A 33 -5.90 6.72 -9.87
N GLN A 34 -4.93 5.97 -10.36
CA GLN A 34 -4.68 5.84 -11.79
C GLN A 34 -4.48 4.36 -12.08
N ALA A 35 -4.10 4.03 -13.28
CA ALA A 35 -3.86 2.65 -13.64
C ALA A 35 -2.57 2.56 -14.41
N HIS A 36 -1.92 1.41 -14.27
CA HIS A 36 -0.66 1.22 -14.94
C HIS A 36 -0.59 -0.27 -15.27
N HIS A 37 -0.46 -0.58 -16.54
CA HIS A 37 -0.46 -1.96 -17.03
C HIS A 37 -1.72 -2.71 -16.63
N GLY A 38 -2.87 -2.00 -16.61
CA GLY A 38 -4.13 -2.63 -16.27
C GLY A 38 -4.36 -2.83 -14.78
N HIS A 39 -3.47 -2.37 -13.94
CA HIS A 39 -3.60 -2.50 -12.49
C HIS A 39 -3.80 -1.14 -11.85
N PRO A 40 -4.76 -1.00 -10.94
CA PRO A 40 -4.95 0.27 -10.26
C PRO A 40 -3.74 0.63 -9.43
N ASP A 41 -3.38 1.91 -9.44
CA ASP A 41 -2.37 2.40 -8.51
C ASP A 41 -2.90 3.66 -7.83
N PHE A 42 -2.31 3.98 -6.70
CA PHE A 42 -2.73 5.10 -5.89
C PHE A 42 -1.54 6.01 -5.68
N ARG A 43 -1.75 7.31 -5.92
CA ARG A 43 -0.66 8.27 -5.97
C ARG A 43 -0.93 9.46 -5.09
N VAL A 44 0.15 10.05 -4.61
CA VAL A 44 0.11 11.34 -3.94
C VAL A 44 1.25 12.14 -4.52
N GLY A 45 0.92 13.33 -5.03
CA GLY A 45 1.94 14.16 -5.67
C GLY A 45 2.57 13.52 -6.88
N GLY A 46 1.83 12.67 -7.58
CA GLY A 46 2.30 11.97 -8.76
C GLY A 46 3.14 10.73 -8.49
N ARG A 47 3.40 10.43 -7.23
CA ARG A 47 4.21 9.26 -6.86
C ARG A 47 3.33 8.15 -6.33
N ILE A 48 3.54 6.94 -6.85
CA ILE A 48 2.75 5.78 -6.43
C ILE A 48 3.14 5.38 -5.01
N PHE A 49 2.14 5.23 -4.15
CA PHE A 49 2.39 4.72 -2.80
C PHE A 49 1.73 3.37 -2.55
N ALA A 50 0.83 2.95 -3.42
CA ALA A 50 0.14 1.66 -3.27
C ALA A 50 -0.39 1.20 -4.61
N THR A 51 -0.59 -0.09 -4.77
CA THR A 51 -1.21 -0.66 -5.96
C THR A 51 -2.12 -1.80 -5.58
N LEU A 52 -2.97 -2.22 -6.53
CA LEU A 52 -3.85 -3.36 -6.35
C LEU A 52 -3.72 -4.29 -7.56
N GLY A 53 -3.98 -5.57 -7.31
CA GLY A 53 -4.16 -6.51 -8.40
C GLY A 53 -2.90 -7.16 -8.93
N TYR A 54 -1.79 -7.00 -8.26
CA TYR A 54 -0.55 -7.60 -8.69
C TYR A 54 0.12 -8.29 -7.50
N PRO A 55 0.55 -9.52 -7.63
CA PRO A 55 0.58 -10.36 -8.83
C PRO A 55 -0.78 -10.88 -9.28
N ASP A 56 -1.79 -10.82 -8.41
CA ASP A 56 -3.15 -11.16 -8.82
C ASP A 56 -4.14 -10.42 -7.92
N LYS A 57 -5.42 -10.69 -8.10
CA LYS A 57 -6.49 -9.96 -7.41
C LYS A 57 -6.44 -10.07 -5.90
N LYS A 58 -5.73 -11.04 -5.37
CA LYS A 58 -5.68 -11.26 -3.93
C LYS A 58 -4.67 -10.37 -3.24
N TRP A 59 -3.93 -9.60 -3.98
CA TRP A 59 -2.80 -8.85 -3.43
C TRP A 59 -2.92 -7.36 -3.69
N GLY A 60 -2.43 -6.59 -2.75
CA GLY A 60 -2.12 -5.18 -2.96
C GLY A 60 -0.64 -4.99 -2.67
N MET A 61 -0.17 -3.76 -2.78
CA MET A 61 1.21 -3.42 -2.48
C MET A 61 1.23 -2.04 -1.83
N VAL A 62 2.12 -1.87 -0.86
CA VAL A 62 2.37 -0.57 -0.23
C VAL A 62 3.85 -0.27 -0.31
N SER A 63 4.18 0.99 -0.47
CA SER A 63 5.56 1.42 -0.66
C SER A 63 6.16 1.85 0.68
N LEU A 64 6.89 0.94 1.29
CA LEU A 64 7.52 1.19 2.59
C LEU A 64 9.01 1.40 2.40
N THR A 65 9.70 1.82 3.44
CA THR A 65 11.16 1.76 3.43
C THR A 65 11.59 0.33 3.79
N PRO A 66 12.82 -0.05 3.50
CA PRO A 66 13.27 -1.39 3.88
C PRO A 66 13.13 -1.69 5.37
N ASP A 67 13.39 -0.72 6.22
CA ASP A 67 13.24 -0.92 7.65
C ASP A 67 11.77 -1.11 8.02
N GLN A 68 10.88 -0.29 7.45
CA GLN A 68 9.45 -0.43 7.70
C GLN A 68 8.94 -1.75 7.18
N GLN A 69 9.40 -2.15 5.99
CA GLN A 69 9.01 -3.43 5.42
C GLN A 69 9.34 -4.56 6.39
N ARG A 70 10.54 -4.54 6.93
CA ARG A 70 10.97 -5.57 7.85
C ARG A 70 10.07 -5.62 9.08
N ASP A 71 9.75 -4.45 9.62
CA ASP A 71 8.91 -4.38 10.81
C ASP A 71 7.51 -4.89 10.54
N TRP A 72 6.92 -4.47 9.42
CA TRP A 72 5.56 -4.92 9.09
C TRP A 72 5.51 -6.41 8.80
N VAL A 73 6.51 -6.92 8.09
CA VAL A 73 6.55 -8.36 7.79
C VAL A 73 6.72 -9.17 9.08
N GLN A 74 7.54 -8.70 9.99
CA GLN A 74 7.72 -9.40 11.26
C GLN A 74 6.45 -9.36 12.10
N ALA A 75 5.77 -8.24 12.12
CA ALA A 75 4.58 -8.10 12.95
C ALA A 75 3.37 -8.84 12.36
N HIS A 76 3.34 -8.96 11.03
CA HIS A 76 2.18 -9.56 10.35
C HIS A 76 2.66 -10.48 9.24
N PRO A 77 3.30 -11.58 9.56
CA PRO A 77 3.96 -12.40 8.53
C PRO A 77 2.99 -13.08 7.56
N THR A 78 1.73 -13.24 7.94
CA THR A 78 0.77 -13.81 7.01
C THR A 78 0.15 -12.76 6.10
N ALA A 79 0.25 -11.49 6.47
CA ALA A 79 -0.40 -10.42 5.72
C ALA A 79 0.55 -9.63 4.84
N PHE A 80 1.81 -9.55 5.19
CA PHE A 80 2.78 -8.72 4.48
C PHE A 80 3.97 -9.56 4.06
N ALA A 81 4.44 -9.34 2.84
CA ALA A 81 5.63 -10.02 2.33
C ALA A 81 6.36 -9.10 1.38
N PRO A 82 7.70 -9.14 1.34
CA PRO A 82 8.41 -8.29 0.38
C PRO A 82 8.04 -8.65 -1.05
N VAL A 83 7.97 -7.64 -1.90
CA VAL A 83 7.86 -7.85 -3.34
C VAL A 83 9.17 -8.48 -3.81
N LYS A 84 9.10 -9.37 -4.77
CA LYS A 84 10.30 -10.00 -5.30
C LYS A 84 11.11 -9.01 -6.13
N GLY A 85 12.41 -9.15 -6.06
CA GLY A 85 13.32 -8.40 -6.90
C GLY A 85 13.69 -7.04 -6.33
N ALA A 86 14.18 -6.17 -7.21
CA ALA A 86 14.73 -4.88 -6.79
C ALA A 86 13.71 -4.00 -6.10
N TRP A 87 12.47 -4.08 -6.52
CA TRP A 87 11.42 -3.28 -5.91
C TRP A 87 11.25 -3.64 -4.44
N GLY A 88 11.23 -4.96 -4.15
CA GLY A 88 11.12 -5.40 -2.78
C GLY A 88 12.31 -5.00 -1.95
N GLU A 89 13.49 -4.99 -2.57
CA GLU A 89 14.69 -4.56 -1.87
C GLU A 89 14.64 -3.09 -1.48
N GLN A 90 13.85 -2.32 -2.22
CA GLN A 90 13.67 -0.91 -1.92
C GLN A 90 12.53 -0.65 -0.94
N GLY A 91 11.84 -1.71 -0.52
CA GLY A 91 10.80 -1.59 0.49
C GLY A 91 9.39 -1.86 0.01
N ALA A 92 9.19 -2.11 -1.28
CA ALA A 92 7.85 -2.45 -1.76
C ALA A 92 7.39 -3.73 -1.09
N THR A 93 6.18 -3.71 -0.55
CA THR A 93 5.68 -4.79 0.30
C THR A 93 4.32 -5.22 -0.18
N ASN A 94 4.19 -6.51 -0.47
CA ASN A 94 2.90 -7.08 -0.87
C ASN A 94 2.00 -7.23 0.34
N VAL A 95 0.72 -7.00 0.14
CA VAL A 95 -0.31 -7.14 1.16
C VAL A 95 -1.27 -8.22 0.71
N ARG A 96 -1.41 -9.27 1.50
CA ARG A 96 -2.39 -10.31 1.22
C ARG A 96 -3.73 -9.86 1.76
N LEU A 97 -4.66 -9.57 0.88
CA LEU A 97 -5.92 -8.97 1.28
C LEU A 97 -6.73 -9.88 2.21
N ALA A 98 -6.66 -11.18 1.99
CA ALA A 98 -7.42 -12.11 2.82
C ALA A 98 -6.89 -12.21 4.24
N ALA A 99 -5.66 -11.76 4.50
CA ALA A 99 -5.03 -11.94 5.80
C ALA A 99 -4.84 -10.63 6.55
N VAL A 100 -4.88 -9.48 5.87
CA VAL A 100 -4.61 -8.21 6.52
C VAL A 100 -5.88 -7.68 7.18
N ASP A 101 -5.75 -7.12 8.37
CA ASP A 101 -6.90 -6.47 8.98
C ASP A 101 -6.90 -4.99 8.62
N GLU A 102 -8.05 -4.38 8.86
CA GLU A 102 -8.27 -3.00 8.46
C GLU A 102 -7.32 -2.04 9.15
N GLU A 103 -7.07 -2.28 10.42
CA GLU A 103 -6.21 -1.39 11.18
C GLU A 103 -4.77 -1.43 10.68
N ALA A 104 -4.24 -2.62 10.49
CA ALA A 104 -2.87 -2.77 10.00
C ALA A 104 -2.73 -2.19 8.61
N LEU A 105 -3.71 -2.43 7.75
CA LEU A 105 -3.66 -1.88 6.40
C LEU A 105 -3.74 -0.37 6.43
N GLY A 106 -4.60 0.19 7.26
CA GLY A 106 -4.73 1.64 7.36
C GLY A 106 -3.43 2.29 7.77
N GLU A 107 -2.74 1.70 8.74
CA GLU A 107 -1.45 2.22 9.16
C GLU A 107 -0.41 2.09 8.05
N ALA A 108 -0.38 0.96 7.38
CA ALA A 108 0.60 0.76 6.31
C ALA A 108 0.37 1.72 5.17
N LEU A 109 -0.89 1.95 4.78
CA LEU A 109 -1.20 2.91 3.73
C LEU A 109 -0.81 4.33 4.13
N THR A 110 -1.05 4.68 5.38
CA THR A 110 -0.70 6.01 5.87
C THR A 110 0.81 6.22 5.83
N VAL A 111 1.56 5.21 6.26
CA VAL A 111 3.02 5.29 6.23
C VAL A 111 3.51 5.36 4.78
N ALA A 112 2.93 4.55 3.89
CA ALA A 112 3.33 4.55 2.49
C ALA A 112 3.07 5.91 1.85
N ARG A 113 1.92 6.51 2.15
CA ARG A 113 1.62 7.84 1.62
C ARG A 113 2.64 8.85 2.13
N ARG A 114 2.96 8.80 3.40
CA ARG A 114 3.94 9.73 3.96
C ARG A 114 5.29 9.56 3.31
N ASN A 115 5.71 8.32 3.07
CA ASN A 115 6.97 8.06 2.39
C ASN A 115 7.00 8.70 1.01
N ALA A 116 5.88 8.61 0.30
CA ALA A 116 5.80 9.19 -1.05
C ALA A 116 5.86 10.72 -0.99
N VAL A 117 5.17 11.31 -0.01
CA VAL A 117 5.22 12.75 0.16
C VAL A 117 6.64 13.21 0.48
N ASP A 118 7.32 12.48 1.36
CA ASP A 118 8.67 12.85 1.78
C ASP A 118 9.68 12.74 0.64
N LYS A 119 9.43 11.84 -0.30
CA LYS A 119 10.31 11.73 -1.45
C LYS A 119 10.12 12.84 -2.47
N GLY A 120 8.99 13.54 -2.37
CA GLY A 120 8.68 14.58 -3.32
C GLY A 120 8.22 14.02 -4.66
N PRO A 121 8.10 14.87 -5.67
CA PRO A 121 7.60 14.44 -6.98
C PRO A 121 8.48 13.38 -7.60
N PRO A 122 7.91 12.54 -8.50
CA PRO A 122 8.73 11.53 -9.16
C PRO A 122 9.88 12.18 -9.90
N ARG A 123 10.96 11.43 -9.98
CA ARG A 123 12.15 11.93 -10.64
C ARG A 123 11.86 12.41 -12.05
N SER A 124 11.04 11.69 -12.78
CA SER A 124 10.74 12.07 -14.15
C SER A 124 10.00 13.40 -14.21
N ALA A 125 9.21 13.71 -13.20
CA ALA A 125 8.47 14.97 -13.20
C ALA A 125 9.31 16.13 -12.69
N SER A 126 10.23 15.84 -11.80
CA SER A 126 11.01 16.91 -11.21
C SER A 126 12.32 17.19 -11.95
N ARG A 127 12.69 16.33 -12.92
CA ARG A 127 13.89 16.39 -13.49
C ARG A 127 14.22 17.54 -14.19
N LYS A 128 15.01 17.92 -14.15
CA LYS A 128 15.47 18.86 -14.80
C LYS A 128 16.68 18.50 -15.05
N PRO A 129 17.03 18.64 -15.61
CA PRO A 129 18.20 18.19 -15.92
C PRO A 129 19.23 18.41 -14.98
N ARG A 130 19.32 18.29 -14.43
CA ARG A 130 20.10 18.26 -13.59
C ARG A 130 21.20 18.08 -13.69
N SER A 131 21.10 18.25 -13.91
CA SER A 131 21.84 18.10 -14.13
C SER A 131 22.68 17.90 -14.04
N LYS A 132 22.85 18.18 -13.99
CA LYS A 132 23.55 18.04 -13.94
C LYS A 132 24.29 18.03 -13.70
N ARG A 133 24.48 18.30 -13.59
CA ARG A 133 25.12 18.42 -13.35
C ARG A 133 25.68 18.37 -13.46
#